data_e2bc734d3244016ca353e282860c37fb
#
_entry.id   e2bc734d3244016ca353e282860c37fb
#
_cell.length_a   1.000
_cell.length_b   1.000
_cell.length_c   1.000
_cell.angle_alpha   90.00
_cell.angle_beta   90.00
_cell.angle_gamma   90.00
#
_symmetry.space_group_name_H-M   'P 1'
#
loop_
_entity.id
_entity.type
_entity.pdbx_description
1 polymer ?
#
loop_
_entity_poly.entity_id
_entity_poly.type
_entity_poly.pdbx_seq_one_letter_code
_entity_poly.pdbx_strand_id
1 'polypeptide(L)' 'MNDYLDKIRGKLADEVEDSLEYSHLSKEAMESGDDAYAHVLKDMAEEEYEHAKHIEYILDRAGVQHPDMHEKMAMARKNL' A
#
# COMPACT_ATOMS: atom_id res chain seq x y z
N MET A 1 5.31 -23.49 -10.74
CA MET A 1 4.83 -22.22 -10.25
C MET A 1 5.37 -21.09 -11.12
N ASN A 2 4.59 -20.05 -11.36
CA ASN A 2 4.99 -18.95 -12.24
C ASN A 2 5.86 -17.94 -11.49
N ASP A 3 7.09 -17.77 -11.98
CA ASP A 3 8.03 -16.83 -11.36
C ASP A 3 7.50 -15.41 -11.31
N TYR A 4 6.78 -14.98 -12.35
CA TYR A 4 6.27 -13.61 -12.35
C TYR A 4 5.17 -13.39 -11.31
N LEU A 5 4.37 -14.41 -11.00
CA LEU A 5 3.35 -14.29 -9.96
C LEU A 5 3.99 -14.21 -8.57
N ASP A 6 5.10 -14.90 -8.35
CA ASP A 6 5.86 -14.75 -7.10
C ASP A 6 6.42 -13.34 -6.96
N LYS A 7 6.90 -12.77 -8.07
CA LYS A 7 7.38 -11.39 -8.06
C LYS A 7 6.25 -10.40 -7.79
N ILE A 8 5.09 -10.63 -8.37
CA ILE A 8 3.91 -9.80 -8.12
C ILE A 8 3.51 -9.87 -6.65
N ARG A 9 3.54 -11.06 -6.05
CA ARG A 9 3.23 -11.22 -4.64
C ARG A 9 4.19 -10.41 -3.76
N GLY A 10 5.48 -10.41 -4.12
CA GLY A 10 6.46 -9.58 -3.43
C GLY A 10 6.16 -8.10 -3.54
N LYS A 11 5.68 -7.68 -4.71
CA LYS A 11 5.28 -6.29 -4.93
C LYS A 11 4.12 -5.85 -4.04
N LEU A 12 3.21 -6.78 -3.73
CA LEU A 12 2.09 -6.46 -2.84
C LEU A 12 2.59 -5.95 -1.48
N ALA A 13 3.57 -6.64 -0.91
CA ALA A 13 4.15 -6.23 0.37
C ALA A 13 4.78 -4.84 0.26
N ASP A 14 5.54 -4.59 -0.80
CA ASP A 14 6.22 -3.31 -1.01
C ASP A 14 5.22 -2.16 -1.11
N GLU A 15 4.15 -2.34 -1.89
CA GLU A 15 3.15 -1.28 -2.09
C GLU A 15 2.38 -0.99 -0.80
N VAL A 16 2.04 -2.01 -0.03
CA VAL A 16 1.34 -1.84 1.24
C VAL A 16 2.23 -1.10 2.24
N GLU A 17 3.49 -1.48 2.34
CA GLU A 17 4.44 -0.81 3.24
C GLU A 17 4.66 0.64 2.84
N ASP A 18 4.77 0.92 1.54
CA ASP A 18 4.93 2.28 1.04
C ASP A 18 3.69 3.13 1.37
N SER A 19 2.50 2.57 1.21
CA SER A 19 1.28 3.27 1.56
C SER A 19 1.27 3.67 3.04
N LEU A 20 1.61 2.73 3.91
CA LEU A 20 1.67 3.00 5.36
C LEU A 20 2.72 4.05 5.69
N GLU A 21 3.89 3.97 5.07
CA GLU A 21 4.97 4.92 5.30
C GLU A 21 4.58 6.33 4.88
N TYR A 22 3.98 6.47 3.68
CA TYR A 22 3.52 7.79 3.23
C TYR A 22 2.42 8.35 4.11
N SER A 23 1.53 7.50 4.64
CA SER A 23 0.52 7.94 5.60
C SER A 23 1.15 8.50 6.87
N HIS A 24 2.16 7.83 7.40
CA HIS A 24 2.87 8.29 8.59
C HIS A 24 3.61 9.60 8.32
N LEU A 25 4.27 9.71 7.17
CA LEU A 25 4.98 10.94 6.79
C LEU A 25 4.00 12.10 6.59
N SER A 26 2.81 11.82 6.06
CA SER A 26 1.77 12.84 5.94
C SER A 26 1.39 13.41 7.29
N LYS A 27 1.22 12.54 8.30
CA LYS A 27 0.91 12.99 9.66
C LYS A 27 2.04 13.82 10.26
N GLU A 28 3.29 13.41 10.05
CA GLU A 28 4.45 14.16 10.52
C GLU A 28 4.52 15.53 9.87
N ALA A 29 4.24 15.62 8.57
CA ALA A 29 4.23 16.89 7.87
C ALA A 29 3.14 17.80 8.42
N MET A 30 1.95 17.24 8.69
CA MET A 30 0.85 18.00 9.29
C MET A 30 1.24 18.55 10.65
N GLU A 31 1.85 17.72 11.49
CA GLU A 31 2.30 18.14 12.82
C GLU A 31 3.38 19.21 12.76
N SER A 32 4.16 19.23 11.67
CA SER A 32 5.19 20.23 11.45
C SER A 32 4.66 21.52 10.81
N GLY A 33 3.36 21.56 10.50
CA GLY A 33 2.76 22.72 9.86
C GLY A 33 2.93 22.78 8.35
N ASP A 34 3.42 21.70 7.76
CA ASP A 34 3.67 21.62 6.31
C ASP A 34 2.44 21.02 5.59
N ASP A 35 1.32 21.72 5.64
CA ASP A 35 0.03 21.23 5.15
C ASP A 35 0.06 20.82 3.68
N ALA A 36 0.75 21.59 2.84
CA ALA A 36 0.84 21.28 1.42
C ALA A 36 1.56 19.95 1.19
N TYR A 37 2.65 19.72 1.91
CA TYR A 37 3.40 18.48 1.80
C TYR A 37 2.61 17.31 2.38
N ALA A 38 1.87 17.56 3.46
CA ALA A 38 1.00 16.55 4.04
C ALA A 38 -0.04 16.04 3.02
N HIS A 39 -0.64 16.94 2.25
CA HIS A 39 -1.60 16.56 1.22
C HIS A 39 -0.97 15.74 0.10
N VAL A 40 0.22 16.14 -0.35
CA VAL A 40 0.93 15.39 -1.40
C VAL A 40 1.27 13.99 -0.91
N LEU A 41 1.75 13.88 0.33
CA LEU A 41 2.11 12.58 0.91
C LEU A 41 0.89 11.69 1.09
N LYS A 42 -0.25 12.28 1.45
CA LYS A 42 -1.49 11.52 1.56
C LYS A 42 -1.93 10.99 0.20
N ASP A 43 -1.83 11.80 -0.85
CA ASP A 43 -2.15 11.37 -2.20
C ASP A 43 -1.24 10.21 -2.62
N MET A 44 0.04 10.27 -2.26
CA MET A 44 0.98 9.19 -2.55
C MET A 44 0.61 7.91 -1.81
N ALA A 45 0.17 8.03 -0.55
CA ALA A 45 -0.30 6.88 0.21
C ALA A 45 -1.51 6.22 -0.45
N GLU A 46 -2.45 7.03 -0.92
CA GLU A 46 -3.65 6.53 -1.60
C GLU A 46 -3.29 5.85 -2.92
N GLU A 47 -2.36 6.41 -3.69
CA GLU A 47 -1.91 5.79 -4.94
C GLU A 47 -1.27 4.44 -4.70
N GLU A 48 -0.42 4.32 -3.68
CA GLU A 48 0.22 3.04 -3.35
C GLU A 48 -0.82 2.01 -2.90
N TYR A 49 -1.82 2.45 -2.15
CA TYR A 49 -2.91 1.57 -1.74
C TYR A 49 -3.70 1.06 -2.96
N GLU A 50 -3.98 1.93 -3.93
CA GLU A 50 -4.66 1.53 -5.16
C GLU A 50 -3.82 0.53 -5.96
N HIS A 51 -2.50 0.74 -6.02
CA HIS A 51 -1.58 -0.22 -6.66
C HIS A 51 -1.67 -1.58 -5.96
N ALA A 52 -1.68 -1.58 -4.63
CA ALA A 52 -1.79 -2.81 -3.85
C ALA A 52 -3.09 -3.55 -4.16
N LYS A 53 -4.21 -2.83 -4.29
CA LYS A 53 -5.49 -3.44 -4.64
C LYS A 53 -5.46 -4.08 -6.03
N HIS A 54 -4.80 -3.43 -6.98
CA HIS A 54 -4.66 -3.99 -8.33
C HIS A 54 -3.83 -5.28 -8.31
N ILE A 55 -2.77 -5.29 -7.52
CA ILE A 55 -1.92 -6.48 -7.36
C ILE A 55 -2.73 -7.61 -6.70
N GLU A 56 -3.48 -7.28 -5.66
CA GLU A 56 -4.34 -8.24 -4.97
C GLU A 56 -5.34 -8.87 -5.94
N TYR A 57 -5.93 -8.05 -6.81
CA TYR A 57 -6.84 -8.53 -7.84
C TYR A 57 -6.18 -9.59 -8.73
N ILE A 58 -4.96 -9.33 -9.18
CA ILE A 58 -4.22 -10.30 -10.02
C ILE A 58 -3.99 -11.60 -9.26
N LEU A 59 -3.52 -11.50 -8.03
CA LEU A 59 -3.23 -12.68 -7.22
C LEU A 59 -4.48 -13.51 -6.93
N ASP A 60 -5.57 -12.84 -6.60
CA ASP A 60 -6.84 -13.52 -6.32
C ASP A 60 -7.35 -14.27 -7.55
N ARG A 61 -7.29 -13.65 -8.72
CA ARG A 61 -7.72 -14.31 -9.95
C ARG A 61 -6.80 -15.45 -10.34
N ALA A 62 -5.54 -15.36 -10.02
CA ALA A 62 -4.56 -16.42 -10.29
C ALA A 62 -4.59 -17.53 -9.25
N GLY A 63 -5.36 -17.38 -8.18
CA GLY A 63 -5.42 -18.35 -7.10
C GLY A 63 -4.18 -18.37 -6.22
N VAL A 64 -3.41 -17.29 -6.22
CA VAL A 64 -2.21 -17.19 -5.38
C VAL A 64 -2.59 -16.61 -4.03
N GLN A 65 -2.32 -17.35 -2.97
CA GLN A 65 -2.68 -16.92 -1.62
C GLN A 65 -1.70 -15.87 -1.08
N HIS A 66 -2.25 -14.93 -0.31
CA HIS A 66 -1.46 -13.87 0.33
C HIS A 66 -2.06 -13.51 1.70
N PRO A 67 -2.22 -14.51 2.59
CA PRO A 67 -2.93 -14.28 3.86
C PRO A 67 -2.25 -13.26 4.76
N ASP A 68 -0.92 -13.16 4.70
CA ASP A 68 -0.16 -12.23 5.54
C ASP A 68 -0.43 -10.76 5.18
N MET A 69 -0.96 -10.52 3.98
CA MET A 69 -1.20 -9.16 3.50
C MET A 69 -2.59 -8.64 3.85
N HIS A 70 -3.55 -9.51 4.20
CA HIS A 70 -4.92 -9.08 4.49
C HIS A 70 -4.97 -8.07 5.64
N GLU A 71 -4.27 -8.37 6.73
CA GLU A 71 -4.23 -7.50 7.90
C GLU A 71 -3.49 -6.20 7.59
N LYS A 72 -2.37 -6.28 6.88
CA LYS A 72 -1.61 -5.09 6.48
C LYS A 72 -2.38 -4.20 5.53
N MET A 73 -3.12 -4.80 4.59
CA MET A 73 -4.01 -4.04 3.71
C MET A 73 -5.08 -3.30 4.49
N ALA A 74 -5.67 -3.94 5.49
CA ALA A 74 -6.65 -3.31 6.35
C ALA A 74 -6.05 -2.14 7.13
N MET A 75 -4.81 -2.29 7.63
CA MET A 75 -4.09 -1.22 8.30
C MET A 75 -3.82 -0.04 7.37
N ALA A 76 -3.38 -0.33 6.15
CA ALA A 76 -3.11 0.73 5.17
C ALA A 76 -4.38 1.52 4.88
N ARG A 77 -5.49 0.83 4.63
CA ARG A 77 -6.79 1.46 4.38
C ARG A 77 -7.24 2.32 5.56
N LYS A 78 -7.08 1.82 6.77
CA LYS A 78 -7.48 2.53 7.99
C LYS A 78 -6.69 3.82 8.17
N ASN A 79 -5.46 3.87 7.69
CA ASN A 79 -4.60 5.05 7.84
C ASN A 79 -4.80 6.10 6.74
N LEU A 80 -5.59 5.79 5.73
CA LEU A 80 -5.93 6.75 4.70
C LEU A 80 -7.04 7.68 5.20
#